data_4a1e417aab80ce104916c3bbd0dd7c46
#
_entry.id   4a1e417aab80ce104916c3bbd0dd7c46
#
_cell.length_a   1.000
_cell.length_b   1.000
_cell.length_c   1.000
_cell.angle_alpha   90.00
_cell.angle_beta   90.00
_cell.angle_gamma   90.00
#
_symmetry.space_group_name_H-M   'P 1'
#
loop_
_entity.id
_entity.type
_entity.pdbx_description
1 polymer ?
#
loop_
_entity_poly.entity_id
_entity_poly.type
_entity_poly.pdbx_seq_one_letter_code
_entity_poly.pdbx_strand_id
1 'polypeptide(L)'
;MRDALLGRPSGDWDLTTRARPDELQELFRRTVPIGIEHGTVGVLVRDGTMFEVTTFRKDVETDGRHAVVAFADRVEDDLARRDFTINAIAWHVLREELLDPFQGVEDLEAGVLRTVGIAADRLAEDYLRVLRAFRFAGRFALKIEQETWSALCESVRDLPSLSAERIRDELIKVLSADRKPSRTLTLYAESGALRVLYPELSELRSSAASPDAWSDKLASIDQLPAGRPYLRLAQLLWGVDASAAAMVLTRLRLSNAQIDEVARRADAAEMPSAEADDETFRRWLSATGRIRFAAVARLGLARARARDQVGHDDTCGAVVAAWRRARWPVGHRCE
;
A
#
# COMPACT_ATOMS: atom_id res chain seq x y z
N MET A 1 16.27 -2.19 9.90
CA MET A 1 17.11 -0.99 10.20
C MET A 1 16.45 0.32 9.78
N ARG A 2 16.01 0.52 8.54
CA ARG A 2 15.38 1.77 8.05
C ARG A 2 14.36 2.39 9.02
N ASP A 3 13.38 1.62 9.49
CA ASP A 3 12.33 2.15 10.39
C ASP A 3 12.89 2.59 11.74
N ALA A 4 13.91 1.91 12.26
CA ALA A 4 14.61 2.30 13.50
C ALA A 4 15.38 3.62 13.31
N LEU A 5 16.09 3.79 12.19
CA LEU A 5 16.80 5.03 11.86
C LEU A 5 15.83 6.21 11.69
N LEU A 6 14.60 5.96 11.24
CA LEU A 6 13.53 6.97 11.16
C LEU A 6 12.80 7.21 12.51
N GLY A 7 13.23 6.59 13.60
CA GLY A 7 12.57 6.69 14.91
C GLY A 7 11.16 6.09 14.93
N ARG A 8 10.86 5.15 14.03
CA ARG A 8 9.56 4.47 13.93
C ARG A 8 9.60 3.14 14.67
N PRO A 9 8.51 2.74 15.34
CA PRO A 9 8.42 1.42 15.93
C PRO A 9 8.66 0.35 14.86
N SER A 10 9.59 -0.56 15.11
CA SER A 10 9.77 -1.77 14.31
C SER A 10 9.15 -2.94 15.06
N GLY A 11 8.11 -3.53 14.50
CA GLY A 11 7.45 -4.70 15.06
C GLY A 11 8.00 -6.01 14.49
N ASP A 12 8.84 -5.92 13.46
CA ASP A 12 9.34 -7.06 12.73
C ASP A 12 10.84 -6.87 12.46
N TRP A 13 11.64 -7.85 12.86
CA TRP A 13 13.08 -7.86 12.69
C TRP A 13 13.47 -9.05 11.83
N ASP A 14 13.88 -8.79 10.61
CA ASP A 14 14.52 -9.77 9.74
C ASP A 14 15.94 -10.01 10.24
N LEU A 15 16.23 -11.23 10.67
CA LEU A 15 17.56 -11.67 11.03
C LEU A 15 18.21 -12.35 9.84
N THR A 16 19.49 -12.07 9.62
CA THR A 16 20.24 -12.68 8.52
C THR A 16 21.58 -13.18 9.03
N THR A 17 22.04 -14.33 8.52
CA THR A 17 23.22 -15.04 9.02
C THR A 17 23.97 -15.75 7.90
N ARG A 18 25.24 -16.08 8.16
CA ARG A 18 26.00 -16.98 7.31
C ARG A 18 25.61 -18.45 7.48
N ALA A 19 25.07 -18.80 8.65
CA ALA A 19 24.69 -20.19 8.93
C ALA A 19 23.65 -20.69 7.92
N ARG A 20 23.81 -21.94 7.48
CA ARG A 20 22.90 -22.62 6.57
C ARG A 20 21.65 -23.10 7.33
N PRO A 21 20.53 -23.39 6.63
CA PRO A 21 19.31 -23.80 7.29
C PRO A 21 19.45 -25.06 8.18
N ASP A 22 20.25 -26.04 7.76
CA ASP A 22 20.59 -27.24 8.52
C ASP A 22 21.36 -26.89 9.80
N GLU A 23 22.38 -26.05 9.72
CA GLU A 23 23.12 -25.57 10.88
C GLU A 23 22.22 -24.82 11.87
N LEU A 24 21.25 -24.01 11.38
CA LEU A 24 20.27 -23.36 12.22
C LEU A 24 19.34 -24.35 12.94
N GLN A 25 18.93 -25.41 12.24
CA GLN A 25 18.09 -26.45 12.82
C GLN A 25 18.83 -27.30 13.88
N GLU A 26 20.13 -27.50 13.73
CA GLU A 26 20.98 -28.14 14.72
C GLU A 26 21.22 -27.26 15.95
N LEU A 27 21.42 -25.96 15.73
CA LEU A 27 21.72 -25.00 16.80
C LEU A 27 20.53 -24.70 17.70
N PHE A 28 19.31 -24.66 17.14
CA PHE A 28 18.10 -24.28 17.85
C PHE A 28 17.14 -25.47 18.03
N ARG A 29 16.71 -25.72 19.27
CA ARG A 29 15.82 -26.84 19.62
C ARG A 29 14.44 -26.76 18.98
N ARG A 30 13.93 -25.55 18.70
CA ARG A 30 12.59 -25.32 18.17
C ARG A 30 12.66 -24.46 16.93
N THR A 31 12.54 -25.10 15.78
CA THR A 31 12.55 -24.46 14.48
C THR A 31 11.30 -24.80 13.69
N VAL A 32 10.90 -23.92 12.78
CA VAL A 32 9.79 -24.09 11.84
C VAL A 32 10.32 -23.87 10.43
N PRO A 33 10.08 -24.78 9.48
CA PRO A 33 10.44 -24.58 8.09
C PRO A 33 9.49 -23.56 7.45
N ILE A 34 9.94 -22.33 7.23
CA ILE A 34 9.12 -21.26 6.62
C ILE A 34 9.39 -21.15 5.12
N GLY A 35 10.61 -21.46 4.69
CA GLY A 35 11.06 -21.37 3.29
C GLY A 35 12.51 -21.84 3.21
N ILE A 36 12.74 -23.09 3.59
CA ILE A 36 14.09 -23.69 3.65
C ILE A 36 14.76 -23.65 2.28
N GLU A 37 14.01 -23.87 1.21
CA GLU A 37 14.48 -23.79 -0.17
C GLU A 37 14.98 -22.38 -0.53
N HIS A 38 14.52 -21.37 0.21
CA HIS A 38 14.97 -19.98 0.08
C HIS A 38 15.90 -19.56 1.22
N GLY A 39 16.31 -20.50 2.09
CA GLY A 39 17.25 -20.24 3.18
C GLY A 39 16.65 -19.66 4.44
N THR A 40 15.31 -19.63 4.61
CA THR A 40 14.65 -19.06 5.78
C THR A 40 14.16 -20.14 6.75
N VAL A 41 14.52 -19.99 8.02
CA VAL A 41 14.10 -20.84 9.14
C VAL A 41 13.46 -19.97 10.21
N GLY A 42 12.27 -20.33 10.66
CA GLY A 42 11.65 -19.75 11.84
C GLY A 42 12.27 -20.34 13.11
N VAL A 43 12.80 -19.48 13.97
CA VAL A 43 13.35 -19.88 15.28
C VAL A 43 12.39 -19.44 16.38
N LEU A 44 11.88 -20.43 17.15
CA LEU A 44 11.01 -20.13 18.29
C LEU A 44 11.84 -20.00 19.57
N VAL A 45 11.78 -18.83 20.21
CA VAL A 45 12.40 -18.58 21.49
C VAL A 45 11.49 -19.04 22.66
N ARG A 46 11.98 -18.92 23.91
CA ARG A 46 11.33 -19.52 25.09
C ARG A 46 9.94 -18.96 25.39
N ASP A 47 9.70 -17.70 25.11
CA ASP A 47 8.40 -17.01 25.29
C ASP A 47 7.37 -17.29 24.19
N GLY A 48 7.75 -18.09 23.16
CA GLY A 48 6.91 -18.41 22.02
C GLY A 48 7.03 -17.42 20.87
N THR A 49 7.84 -16.39 20.98
CA THR A 49 8.12 -15.47 19.87
C THR A 49 8.90 -16.22 18.79
N MET A 50 8.51 -16.01 17.54
CA MET A 50 9.17 -16.57 16.38
C MET A 50 9.97 -15.49 15.66
N PHE A 51 11.25 -15.75 15.40
CA PHE A 51 12.11 -14.92 14.58
C PHE A 51 12.41 -15.63 13.26
N GLU A 52 12.27 -14.91 12.16
CA GLU A 52 12.70 -15.38 10.85
C GLU A 52 14.20 -15.15 10.69
N VAL A 53 14.95 -16.22 10.49
CA VAL A 53 16.40 -16.19 10.28
C VAL A 53 16.69 -16.68 8.88
N THR A 54 17.28 -15.84 8.06
CA THR A 54 17.56 -16.12 6.65
C THR A 54 19.06 -16.23 6.43
N THR A 55 19.52 -17.30 5.79
CA THR A 55 20.92 -17.43 5.32
C THR A 55 21.21 -16.35 4.28
N PHE A 56 22.41 -15.74 4.32
CA PHE A 56 22.84 -14.82 3.28
C PHE A 56 22.72 -15.43 1.89
N ARG A 57 22.23 -14.66 0.93
CA ARG A 57 21.96 -15.11 -0.44
C ARG A 57 22.55 -14.15 -1.45
N LYS A 58 22.90 -14.68 -2.61
CA LYS A 58 23.19 -13.92 -3.83
C LYS A 58 22.31 -14.44 -4.97
N ASP A 59 21.87 -13.57 -5.83
CA ASP A 59 21.10 -13.94 -7.01
C ASP A 59 22.07 -14.48 -8.07
N VAL A 60 21.73 -15.64 -8.68
CA VAL A 60 22.56 -16.31 -9.70
C VAL A 60 21.93 -16.14 -11.08
N GLU A 61 20.62 -16.33 -11.17
CA GLU A 61 19.84 -16.14 -12.37
C GLU A 61 18.49 -15.51 -12.02
N THR A 62 17.97 -14.63 -12.87
CA THR A 62 16.68 -13.98 -12.68
C THR A 62 15.89 -14.03 -14.00
N ASP A 63 14.58 -14.27 -13.91
CA ASP A 63 13.66 -14.32 -15.07
C ASP A 63 12.63 -13.16 -15.06
N GLY A 64 12.85 -12.15 -14.21
CA GLY A 64 11.93 -11.02 -14.01
C GLY A 64 10.78 -11.30 -13.04
N ARG A 65 10.66 -12.56 -12.55
CA ARG A 65 9.66 -12.98 -11.54
C ARG A 65 10.27 -13.71 -10.36
N HIS A 66 11.28 -14.55 -10.64
CA HIS A 66 11.95 -15.39 -9.65
C HIS A 66 13.45 -15.28 -9.84
N ALA A 67 14.16 -15.16 -8.72
CA ALA A 67 15.60 -15.28 -8.69
C ALA A 67 15.98 -16.68 -8.19
N VAL A 68 16.82 -17.38 -8.95
CA VAL A 68 17.54 -18.53 -8.44
C VAL A 68 18.62 -18.00 -7.52
N VAL A 69 18.50 -18.33 -6.24
CA VAL A 69 19.43 -17.84 -5.21
C VAL A 69 20.44 -18.92 -4.86
N ALA A 70 21.70 -18.53 -4.71
CA ALA A 70 22.71 -19.33 -4.04
C ALA A 70 23.00 -18.72 -2.67
N PHE A 71 23.39 -19.57 -1.72
CA PHE A 71 23.83 -19.11 -0.41
C PHE A 71 25.16 -18.36 -0.54
N ALA A 72 25.27 -17.25 0.19
CA ALA A 72 26.45 -16.42 0.26
C ALA A 72 27.10 -16.52 1.65
N ASP A 73 28.36 -16.11 1.73
CA ASP A 73 29.11 -16.11 2.99
C ASP A 73 29.30 -14.70 3.56
N ARG A 74 29.03 -13.70 2.74
CA ARG A 74 29.19 -12.28 3.11
C ARG A 74 27.84 -11.59 3.15
N VAL A 75 27.65 -10.75 4.15
CA VAL A 75 26.42 -9.96 4.31
C VAL A 75 26.25 -8.93 3.19
N GLU A 76 27.38 -8.41 2.65
CA GLU A 76 27.36 -7.45 1.55
C GLU A 76 26.71 -8.05 0.29
N ASP A 77 26.90 -9.36 0.03
CA ASP A 77 26.26 -10.04 -1.09
C ASP A 77 24.72 -10.11 -0.90
N ASP A 78 24.25 -10.31 0.33
CA ASP A 78 22.80 -10.30 0.64
C ASP A 78 22.22 -8.88 0.57
N LEU A 79 22.98 -7.88 1.00
CA LEU A 79 22.56 -6.47 0.90
C LEU A 79 22.56 -5.99 -0.56
N ALA A 80 23.51 -6.46 -1.39
CA ALA A 80 23.64 -6.11 -2.81
C ALA A 80 22.41 -6.54 -3.64
N ARG A 81 21.68 -7.57 -3.25
CA ARG A 81 20.48 -8.06 -3.95
C ARG A 81 19.19 -7.34 -3.53
N ARG A 82 19.25 -6.45 -2.54
CA ARG A 82 18.10 -5.69 -2.07
C ARG A 82 17.61 -4.69 -3.12
N ASP A 83 16.36 -4.26 -2.98
CA ASP A 83 15.71 -3.36 -3.94
C ASP A 83 16.28 -1.92 -3.89
N PHE A 84 16.34 -1.33 -2.69
CA PHE A 84 16.72 0.08 -2.50
C PHE A 84 17.78 0.22 -1.43
N THR A 85 18.63 1.25 -1.56
CA THR A 85 19.73 1.55 -0.63
C THR A 85 19.25 1.64 0.82
N ILE A 86 18.13 2.33 1.05
CA ILE A 86 17.49 2.47 2.37
C ILE A 86 17.02 1.15 2.99
N ASN A 87 16.90 0.09 2.20
CA ASN A 87 16.55 -1.26 2.65
C ASN A 87 17.78 -2.18 2.71
N ALA A 88 18.94 -1.72 2.26
CA ALA A 88 20.20 -2.44 2.24
C ALA A 88 21.12 -2.06 3.40
N ILE A 89 20.55 -1.72 4.54
CA ILE A 89 21.24 -1.35 5.77
C ILE A 89 21.04 -2.48 6.78
N ALA A 90 22.11 -2.93 7.41
CA ALA A 90 22.07 -3.96 8.44
C ALA A 90 22.78 -3.51 9.74
N TRP A 91 22.49 -4.18 10.83
CA TRP A 91 23.14 -3.98 12.12
C TRP A 91 23.80 -5.29 12.57
N HIS A 92 25.10 -5.22 12.82
CA HIS A 92 25.86 -6.35 13.34
C HIS A 92 25.75 -6.40 14.87
N VAL A 93 24.92 -7.29 15.39
CA VAL A 93 24.54 -7.29 16.83
C VAL A 93 25.74 -7.42 17.77
N LEU A 94 26.70 -8.32 17.44
CA LEU A 94 27.85 -8.59 18.35
C LEU A 94 28.94 -7.52 18.30
N ARG A 95 29.09 -6.82 17.15
CA ARG A 95 30.09 -5.76 16.97
C ARG A 95 29.50 -4.38 17.26
N GLU A 96 28.17 -4.31 17.44
CA GLU A 96 27.44 -3.06 17.57
C GLU A 96 27.77 -2.06 16.44
N GLU A 97 27.84 -2.59 15.22
CA GLU A 97 28.30 -1.88 14.03
C GLU A 97 27.18 -1.80 12.98
N LEU A 98 27.01 -0.62 12.41
CA LEU A 98 26.10 -0.40 11.28
C LEU A 98 26.82 -0.78 9.97
N LEU A 99 26.18 -1.64 9.18
CA LEU A 99 26.66 -2.08 7.87
C LEU A 99 25.81 -1.40 6.78
N ASP A 100 26.42 -0.49 6.05
CA ASP A 100 25.74 0.31 5.01
C ASP A 100 26.64 0.44 3.77
N PRO A 101 26.87 -0.65 3.02
CA PRO A 101 27.79 -0.63 1.87
C PRO A 101 27.24 0.18 0.67
N PHE A 102 25.96 0.56 0.68
CA PHE A 102 25.28 1.24 -0.42
C PHE A 102 24.81 2.66 -0.07
N GLN A 103 25.30 3.24 1.03
CA GLN A 103 24.99 4.61 1.45
C GLN A 103 23.48 4.86 1.69
N GLY A 104 22.79 3.82 2.17
CA GLY A 104 21.35 3.90 2.43
C GLY A 104 21.00 4.86 3.57
N VAL A 105 21.89 5.09 4.53
CA VAL A 105 21.72 6.08 5.60
C VAL A 105 21.75 7.49 5.04
N GLU A 106 22.71 7.80 4.17
CA GLU A 106 22.84 9.09 3.51
C GLU A 106 21.59 9.39 2.63
N ASP A 107 21.15 8.41 1.83
CA ASP A 107 19.93 8.52 1.04
C ASP A 107 18.69 8.72 1.94
N LEU A 108 18.62 8.05 3.09
CA LEU A 108 17.52 8.19 4.04
C LEU A 108 17.47 9.58 4.67
N GLU A 109 18.63 10.12 5.08
CA GLU A 109 18.78 11.47 5.64
C GLU A 109 18.47 12.55 4.60
N ALA A 110 18.92 12.34 3.34
CA ALA A 110 18.62 13.22 2.21
C ALA A 110 17.17 13.12 1.72
N GLY A 111 16.39 12.14 2.22
CA GLY A 111 15.01 11.89 1.78
C GLY A 111 14.94 11.38 0.34
N VAL A 112 15.90 10.56 -0.10
CA VAL A 112 16.01 10.02 -1.45
C VAL A 112 15.69 8.53 -1.47
N LEU A 113 15.02 8.07 -2.52
CA LEU A 113 14.84 6.66 -2.86
C LEU A 113 15.71 6.34 -4.08
N ARG A 114 16.67 5.46 -3.91
CA ARG A 114 17.60 4.99 -4.92
C ARG A 114 17.66 3.47 -4.94
N THR A 115 17.76 2.86 -6.13
CA THR A 115 18.01 1.42 -6.26
C THR A 115 19.43 1.05 -5.82
N VAL A 116 19.61 -0.18 -5.36
CA VAL A 116 20.96 -0.75 -5.17
C VAL A 116 21.52 -1.11 -6.55
N GLY A 117 22.67 -0.55 -6.91
CA GLY A 117 23.31 -0.80 -8.21
C GLY A 117 22.58 -0.11 -9.37
N ILE A 118 22.70 -0.68 -10.56
CA ILE A 118 22.10 -0.13 -11.80
C ILE A 118 20.60 -0.29 -11.77
N ALA A 119 19.86 0.80 -11.88
CA ALA A 119 18.40 0.80 -11.70
C ALA A 119 17.68 -0.10 -12.70
N ALA A 120 18.03 -0.04 -13.98
CA ALA A 120 17.40 -0.85 -15.02
C ALA A 120 17.57 -2.36 -14.74
N ASP A 121 18.78 -2.79 -14.40
CA ASP A 121 19.08 -4.19 -14.10
C ASP A 121 18.32 -4.65 -12.85
N ARG A 122 18.32 -3.82 -11.81
CA ARG A 122 17.66 -4.11 -10.53
C ARG A 122 16.15 -4.26 -10.68
N LEU A 123 15.51 -3.47 -11.53
CA LEU A 123 14.08 -3.57 -11.79
C LEU A 123 13.73 -4.76 -12.70
N ALA A 124 14.60 -5.09 -13.66
CA ALA A 124 14.40 -6.24 -14.56
C ALA A 124 14.45 -7.59 -13.83
N GLU A 125 15.14 -7.69 -12.70
CA GLU A 125 15.17 -8.91 -11.88
C GLU A 125 13.79 -9.24 -11.27
N ASP A 126 13.01 -8.21 -10.88
CA ASP A 126 11.65 -8.36 -10.35
C ASP A 126 10.87 -7.05 -10.52
N TYR A 127 9.97 -7.01 -11.47
CA TYR A 127 9.14 -5.81 -11.74
C TYR A 127 8.23 -5.39 -10.59
N LEU A 128 8.03 -6.24 -9.56
CA LEU A 128 7.34 -5.80 -8.34
C LEU A 128 8.08 -4.65 -7.65
N ARG A 129 9.39 -4.55 -7.82
CA ARG A 129 10.21 -3.46 -7.28
C ARG A 129 9.74 -2.08 -7.76
N VAL A 130 9.12 -1.99 -8.95
CA VAL A 130 8.48 -0.76 -9.46
C VAL A 130 7.36 -0.30 -8.52
N LEU A 131 6.43 -1.18 -8.17
CA LEU A 131 5.33 -0.86 -7.26
C LEU A 131 5.82 -0.61 -5.83
N ARG A 132 6.85 -1.35 -5.40
CA ARG A 132 7.51 -1.15 -4.11
C ARG A 132 8.20 0.21 -4.04
N ALA A 133 8.86 0.68 -5.13
CA ALA A 133 9.45 2.01 -5.20
C ALA A 133 8.42 3.09 -4.93
N PHE A 134 7.31 3.07 -5.67
CA PHE A 134 6.24 4.04 -5.48
C PHE A 134 5.66 4.00 -4.06
N ARG A 135 5.47 2.81 -3.50
CA ARG A 135 5.00 2.66 -2.12
C ARG A 135 5.99 3.22 -1.10
N PHE A 136 7.28 2.92 -1.21
CA PHE A 136 8.28 3.45 -0.29
C PHE A 136 8.42 4.97 -0.43
N ALA A 137 8.49 5.49 -1.66
CA ALA A 137 8.55 6.92 -1.91
C ALA A 137 7.32 7.65 -1.31
N GLY A 138 6.11 7.14 -1.54
CA GLY A 138 4.88 7.72 -0.99
C GLY A 138 4.80 7.63 0.54
N ARG A 139 5.09 6.44 1.10
CA ARG A 139 5.01 6.17 2.54
C ARG A 139 5.98 7.00 3.37
N PHE A 140 7.20 7.15 2.90
CA PHE A 140 8.26 7.86 3.62
C PHE A 140 8.45 9.30 3.12
N ALA A 141 7.68 9.72 2.10
CA ALA A 141 7.78 11.02 1.46
C ALA A 141 9.18 11.28 0.87
N LEU A 142 9.76 10.25 0.26
CA LEU A 142 11.08 10.33 -0.37
C LEU A 142 10.95 10.83 -1.81
N LYS A 143 11.94 11.59 -2.26
CA LYS A 143 12.13 11.94 -3.66
C LYS A 143 12.83 10.77 -4.35
N ILE A 144 12.27 10.29 -5.46
CA ILE A 144 12.93 9.25 -6.25
C ILE A 144 14.09 9.89 -7.02
N GLU A 145 15.26 9.28 -6.94
CA GLU A 145 16.45 9.69 -7.66
C GLU A 145 16.21 9.59 -9.18
N GLN A 146 16.82 10.52 -9.96
CA GLN A 146 16.48 10.71 -11.37
C GLN A 146 16.71 9.48 -12.26
N GLU A 147 17.83 8.76 -12.09
CA GLU A 147 18.11 7.54 -12.87
C GLU A 147 17.15 6.42 -12.48
N THR A 148 16.87 6.27 -11.18
CA THR A 148 15.87 5.35 -10.65
C THR A 148 14.50 5.68 -11.21
N TRP A 149 14.09 6.97 -11.25
CA TRP A 149 12.80 7.39 -11.82
C TRP A 149 12.67 7.05 -13.29
N SER A 150 13.70 7.33 -14.08
CA SER A 150 13.70 7.03 -15.51
C SER A 150 13.53 5.52 -15.75
N ALA A 151 14.30 4.69 -15.04
CA ALA A 151 14.20 3.24 -15.14
C ALA A 151 12.82 2.71 -14.67
N LEU A 152 12.22 3.30 -13.62
CA LEU A 152 10.88 2.97 -13.18
C LEU A 152 9.84 3.24 -14.26
N CYS A 153 9.87 4.42 -14.90
CA CYS A 153 8.94 4.78 -15.97
C CYS A 153 9.07 3.84 -17.19
N GLU A 154 10.29 3.44 -17.54
CA GLU A 154 10.54 2.47 -18.61
C GLU A 154 10.00 1.07 -18.28
N SER A 155 10.15 0.64 -17.02
CA SER A 155 9.72 -0.68 -16.54
C SER A 155 8.20 -0.80 -16.31
N VAL A 156 7.46 0.30 -16.32
CA VAL A 156 5.99 0.28 -16.12
C VAL A 156 5.26 -0.60 -17.13
N ARG A 157 5.73 -0.66 -18.37
CA ARG A 157 5.16 -1.49 -19.45
C ARG A 157 5.19 -2.99 -19.12
N ASP A 158 6.11 -3.42 -18.27
CA ASP A 158 6.34 -4.82 -17.92
C ASP A 158 5.54 -5.26 -16.66
N LEU A 159 4.86 -4.32 -15.98
CA LEU A 159 4.00 -4.61 -14.81
C LEU A 159 2.92 -5.67 -15.06
N PRO A 160 2.31 -5.78 -16.27
CA PRO A 160 1.34 -6.84 -16.55
C PRO A 160 1.91 -8.27 -16.51
N SER A 161 3.24 -8.43 -16.49
CA SER A 161 3.88 -9.73 -16.29
C SER A 161 3.74 -10.25 -14.86
N LEU A 162 3.47 -9.37 -13.89
CA LEU A 162 3.26 -9.76 -12.48
C LEU A 162 1.93 -10.47 -12.29
N SER A 163 1.87 -11.37 -11.32
CA SER A 163 0.59 -11.95 -10.93
C SER A 163 -0.33 -10.89 -10.31
N ALA A 164 -1.62 -11.04 -10.54
CA ALA A 164 -2.64 -10.13 -10.03
C ALA A 164 -2.61 -10.01 -8.50
N GLU A 165 -2.28 -11.11 -7.83
CA GLU A 165 -2.15 -11.18 -6.37
C GLU A 165 -1.02 -10.29 -5.87
N ARG A 166 0.14 -10.31 -6.53
CA ARG A 166 1.29 -9.46 -6.15
C ARG A 166 0.95 -7.97 -6.35
N ILE A 167 0.29 -7.62 -7.46
CA ILE A 167 -0.17 -6.24 -7.73
C ILE A 167 -1.19 -5.80 -6.67
N ARG A 168 -2.20 -6.67 -6.39
CA ARG A 168 -3.19 -6.42 -5.36
C ARG A 168 -2.55 -6.17 -4.00
N ASP A 169 -1.63 -7.04 -3.61
CA ASP A 169 -1.05 -7.00 -2.26
C ASP A 169 -0.22 -5.72 -2.05
N GLU A 170 0.49 -5.23 -3.07
CA GLU A 170 1.17 -3.93 -2.99
C GLU A 170 0.17 -2.76 -2.90
N LEU A 171 -0.92 -2.77 -3.69
CA LEU A 171 -1.98 -1.76 -3.58
C LEU A 171 -2.64 -1.78 -2.19
N ILE A 172 -2.96 -2.97 -1.68
CA ILE A 172 -3.56 -3.12 -0.34
C ILE A 172 -2.62 -2.63 0.76
N LYS A 173 -1.30 -2.85 0.65
CA LYS A 173 -0.30 -2.29 1.58
C LYS A 173 -0.32 -0.76 1.57
N VAL A 174 -0.39 -0.13 0.41
CA VAL A 174 -0.54 1.34 0.27
C VAL A 174 -1.80 1.82 0.97
N LEU A 175 -2.95 1.20 0.65
CA LEU A 175 -4.24 1.60 1.19
C LEU A 175 -4.41 1.26 2.69
N SER A 176 -3.66 0.29 3.22
CA SER A 176 -3.73 -0.11 4.64
C SER A 176 -2.85 0.74 5.54
N ALA A 177 -1.59 0.90 5.18
CA ALA A 177 -0.57 1.37 6.10
C ALA A 177 -0.25 2.86 5.95
N ASP A 178 -0.43 3.43 4.76
CA ASP A 178 0.02 4.78 4.49
C ASP A 178 -0.93 5.81 5.10
N ARG A 179 -0.35 6.85 5.72
CA ARG A 179 -1.13 8.00 6.21
C ARG A 179 -1.68 8.82 5.03
N LYS A 180 -0.90 8.92 3.95
CA LYS A 180 -1.23 9.66 2.72
C LYS A 180 -1.05 8.77 1.49
N PRO A 181 -1.98 7.84 1.22
CA PRO A 181 -1.96 7.01 0.02
C PRO A 181 -1.92 7.82 -1.28
N SER A 182 -2.43 9.07 -1.23
CA SER A 182 -2.40 10.01 -2.36
C SER A 182 -1.02 10.13 -2.99
N ARG A 183 0.04 10.18 -2.19
CA ARG A 183 1.42 10.30 -2.68
C ARG A 183 1.82 9.15 -3.60
N THR A 184 1.55 7.92 -3.20
CA THR A 184 1.83 6.73 -4.03
C THR A 184 0.96 6.71 -5.28
N LEU A 185 -0.33 7.05 -5.15
CA LEU A 185 -1.25 7.07 -6.28
C LEU A 185 -0.91 8.18 -7.29
N THR A 186 -0.35 9.31 -6.84
CA THR A 186 0.21 10.35 -7.70
C THR A 186 1.39 9.80 -8.52
N LEU A 187 2.32 9.09 -7.89
CA LEU A 187 3.44 8.44 -8.59
C LEU A 187 2.97 7.40 -9.61
N TYR A 188 1.88 6.65 -9.32
CA TYR A 188 1.27 5.76 -10.31
C TYR A 188 0.74 6.52 -11.52
N ALA A 189 0.16 7.70 -11.31
CA ALA A 189 -0.35 8.52 -12.39
C ALA A 189 0.76 9.18 -13.22
N GLU A 190 1.82 9.67 -12.58
CA GLU A 190 2.95 10.36 -13.21
C GLU A 190 3.84 9.40 -14.00
N SER A 191 4.09 8.19 -13.47
CA SER A 191 4.89 7.16 -14.15
C SER A 191 4.17 6.44 -15.29
N GLY A 192 2.85 6.59 -15.39
CA GLY A 192 2.02 5.83 -16.34
C GLY A 192 1.54 4.47 -15.80
N ALA A 193 1.95 4.06 -14.59
CA ALA A 193 1.51 2.79 -13.97
C ALA A 193 -0.02 2.74 -13.77
N LEU A 194 -0.65 3.88 -13.50
CA LEU A 194 -2.11 3.98 -13.39
C LEU A 194 -2.79 3.54 -14.68
N ARG A 195 -2.29 3.95 -15.84
CA ARG A 195 -2.85 3.60 -17.15
C ARG A 195 -2.67 2.13 -17.47
N VAL A 196 -1.54 1.54 -17.09
CA VAL A 196 -1.23 0.14 -17.38
C VAL A 196 -2.02 -0.82 -16.48
N LEU A 197 -2.12 -0.51 -15.19
CA LEU A 197 -2.75 -1.40 -14.20
C LEU A 197 -4.25 -1.14 -14.00
N TYR A 198 -4.65 0.12 -14.11
CA TYR A 198 -6.00 0.60 -13.79
C TYR A 198 -6.50 1.59 -14.87
N PRO A 199 -6.67 1.13 -16.13
CA PRO A 199 -7.08 2.00 -17.24
C PRO A 199 -8.38 2.75 -16.92
N GLU A 200 -9.32 2.13 -16.20
CA GLU A 200 -10.58 2.74 -15.80
C GLU A 200 -10.37 3.98 -14.90
N LEU A 201 -9.39 3.94 -14.03
CA LEU A 201 -9.01 5.10 -13.20
C LEU A 201 -8.26 6.16 -14.01
N SER A 202 -7.49 5.74 -15.00
CA SER A 202 -6.80 6.65 -15.92
C SER A 202 -7.80 7.39 -16.81
N GLU A 203 -8.84 6.72 -17.29
CA GLU A 203 -9.94 7.32 -18.04
C GLU A 203 -10.73 8.30 -17.18
N LEU A 204 -11.08 7.92 -15.95
CA LEU A 204 -11.74 8.79 -14.99
C LEU A 204 -10.92 10.07 -14.72
N ARG A 205 -9.59 9.94 -14.58
CA ARG A 205 -8.69 11.09 -14.42
C ARG A 205 -8.70 11.99 -15.65
N SER A 206 -8.69 11.42 -16.86
CA SER A 206 -8.61 12.16 -18.12
C SER A 206 -9.93 12.81 -18.50
N SER A 207 -11.07 12.23 -18.10
CA SER A 207 -12.43 12.74 -18.35
C SER A 207 -12.93 13.70 -17.27
N ALA A 208 -12.13 13.97 -16.23
CA ALA A 208 -12.52 14.83 -15.13
C ALA A 208 -12.86 16.25 -15.63
N ALA A 209 -14.00 16.77 -15.17
CA ALA A 209 -14.51 18.09 -15.56
C ALA A 209 -13.61 19.27 -15.09
N SER A 210 -12.70 19.01 -14.16
CA SER A 210 -11.76 19.98 -13.60
C SER A 210 -10.42 19.30 -13.37
N PRO A 211 -9.28 19.99 -13.59
CA PRO A 211 -7.95 19.49 -13.25
C PRO A 211 -7.82 19.05 -11.78
N ASP A 212 -8.59 19.70 -10.90
CA ASP A 212 -8.55 19.46 -9.46
C ASP A 212 -9.33 18.21 -9.03
N ALA A 213 -10.24 17.69 -9.87
CA ALA A 213 -11.10 16.57 -9.50
C ALA A 213 -10.31 15.29 -9.15
N TRP A 214 -9.16 15.07 -9.77
CA TRP A 214 -8.28 13.96 -9.43
C TRP A 214 -7.54 14.19 -8.11
N SER A 215 -7.03 15.39 -7.89
CA SER A 215 -6.36 15.77 -6.62
C SER A 215 -7.33 15.70 -5.44
N ASP A 216 -8.57 16.19 -5.61
CA ASP A 216 -9.63 16.10 -4.60
C ASP A 216 -9.99 14.63 -4.27
N LYS A 217 -10.08 13.78 -5.32
CA LYS A 217 -10.28 12.34 -5.13
C LYS A 217 -9.16 11.74 -4.28
N LEU A 218 -7.91 12.02 -4.59
CA LEU A 218 -6.76 11.52 -3.84
C LEU A 218 -6.74 12.09 -2.42
N ALA A 219 -7.00 13.37 -2.24
CA ALA A 219 -7.11 14.01 -0.94
C ALA A 219 -8.22 13.38 -0.09
N SER A 220 -9.35 13.00 -0.69
CA SER A 220 -10.44 12.32 0.01
C SER A 220 -10.04 10.93 0.54
N ILE A 221 -9.15 10.21 -0.15
CA ILE A 221 -8.63 8.93 0.32
C ILE A 221 -7.76 9.13 1.58
N ASP A 222 -6.99 10.22 1.63
CA ASP A 222 -6.16 10.57 2.79
C ASP A 222 -6.99 10.90 4.04
N GLN A 223 -8.24 11.36 3.87
CA GLN A 223 -9.17 11.63 4.98
C GLN A 223 -9.73 10.34 5.63
N LEU A 224 -9.56 9.20 4.98
CA LEU A 224 -10.04 7.93 5.50
C LEU A 224 -9.01 7.28 6.43
N PRO A 225 -9.46 6.58 7.50
CA PRO A 225 -8.55 5.99 8.47
C PRO A 225 -7.66 4.91 7.83
N ALA A 226 -6.42 4.82 8.30
CA ALA A 226 -5.55 3.68 8.04
C ALA A 226 -6.16 2.37 8.58
N GLY A 227 -5.71 1.21 8.10
CA GLY A 227 -6.27 -0.09 8.48
C GLY A 227 -7.62 -0.42 7.84
N ARG A 228 -8.12 0.41 6.93
CA ARG A 228 -9.38 0.21 6.19
C ARG A 228 -9.19 0.19 4.67
N PRO A 229 -8.37 -0.74 4.12
CA PRO A 229 -7.99 -0.71 2.71
C PRO A 229 -9.18 -0.79 1.75
N TYR A 230 -10.18 -1.61 2.04
CA TYR A 230 -11.36 -1.76 1.18
C TYR A 230 -12.28 -0.54 1.20
N LEU A 231 -12.29 0.24 2.29
CA LEU A 231 -12.99 1.53 2.32
C LEU A 231 -12.26 2.56 1.44
N ARG A 232 -10.94 2.62 1.53
CA ARG A 232 -10.09 3.48 0.69
C ARG A 232 -10.13 3.05 -0.79
N LEU A 233 -10.20 1.74 -1.06
CA LEU A 233 -10.37 1.21 -2.41
C LEU A 233 -11.73 1.61 -3.01
N ALA A 234 -12.81 1.55 -2.22
CA ALA A 234 -14.12 2.04 -2.64
C ALA A 234 -14.09 3.54 -2.98
N GLN A 235 -13.38 4.36 -2.18
CA GLN A 235 -13.19 5.79 -2.49
C GLN A 235 -12.37 6.01 -3.76
N LEU A 236 -11.34 5.20 -3.99
CA LEU A 236 -10.53 5.27 -5.21
C LEU A 236 -11.39 4.96 -6.46
N LEU A 237 -12.27 3.97 -6.38
CA LEU A 237 -13.17 3.55 -7.45
C LEU A 237 -14.44 4.40 -7.57
N TRP A 238 -14.72 5.31 -6.63
CA TRP A 238 -15.91 6.14 -6.68
C TRP A 238 -15.93 6.99 -7.96
N GLY A 239 -17.07 6.96 -8.68
CA GLY A 239 -17.24 7.62 -9.97
C GLY A 239 -16.76 6.81 -11.16
N VAL A 240 -16.20 5.61 -10.95
CA VAL A 240 -16.03 4.59 -11.99
C VAL A 240 -17.37 3.87 -12.13
N ASP A 241 -17.77 3.58 -13.37
CA ASP A 241 -18.97 2.77 -13.63
C ASP A 241 -18.96 1.45 -12.85
N ALA A 242 -20.12 1.02 -12.35
CA ALA A 242 -20.23 -0.16 -11.47
C ALA A 242 -19.66 -1.44 -12.12
N SER A 243 -19.89 -1.63 -13.43
CA SER A 243 -19.38 -2.81 -14.14
C SER A 243 -17.86 -2.74 -14.31
N ALA A 244 -17.33 -1.57 -14.62
CA ALA A 244 -15.90 -1.32 -14.73
C ALA A 244 -15.20 -1.47 -13.37
N ALA A 245 -15.79 -0.97 -12.29
CA ALA A 245 -15.30 -1.18 -10.93
C ALA A 245 -15.25 -2.68 -10.57
N ALA A 246 -16.29 -3.44 -10.88
CA ALA A 246 -16.32 -4.89 -10.67
C ALA A 246 -15.23 -5.61 -11.49
N MET A 247 -14.96 -5.17 -12.73
CA MET A 247 -13.87 -5.72 -13.55
C MET A 247 -12.49 -5.46 -12.93
N VAL A 248 -12.23 -4.24 -12.43
CA VAL A 248 -10.98 -3.91 -11.71
C VAL A 248 -10.80 -4.84 -10.52
N LEU A 249 -11.84 -5.00 -9.69
CA LEU A 249 -11.78 -5.82 -8.47
C LEU A 249 -11.59 -7.31 -8.78
N THR A 250 -12.22 -7.81 -9.86
CA THR A 250 -12.06 -9.18 -10.36
C THR A 250 -10.65 -9.39 -10.90
N ARG A 251 -10.11 -8.45 -11.66
CA ARG A 251 -8.73 -8.47 -12.17
C ARG A 251 -7.70 -8.52 -11.03
N LEU A 252 -7.98 -7.85 -9.92
CA LEU A 252 -7.17 -7.90 -8.70
C LEU A 252 -7.36 -9.19 -7.88
N ARG A 253 -8.15 -10.16 -8.35
CA ARG A 253 -8.38 -11.44 -7.65
C ARG A 253 -8.92 -11.26 -6.22
N LEU A 254 -9.78 -10.28 -6.01
CA LEU A 254 -10.51 -10.16 -4.75
C LEU A 254 -11.59 -11.25 -4.65
N SER A 255 -11.95 -11.64 -3.43
CA SER A 255 -13.06 -12.57 -3.22
C SER A 255 -14.40 -11.94 -3.61
N ASN A 256 -15.39 -12.76 -3.98
CA ASN A 256 -16.72 -12.26 -4.35
C ASN A 256 -17.33 -11.37 -3.28
N ALA A 257 -17.14 -11.70 -2.00
CA ALA A 257 -17.62 -10.89 -0.88
C ALA A 257 -16.95 -9.51 -0.83
N GLN A 258 -15.63 -9.44 -1.10
CA GLN A 258 -14.88 -8.19 -1.16
C GLN A 258 -15.29 -7.35 -2.38
N ILE A 259 -15.49 -8.00 -3.54
CA ILE A 259 -15.96 -7.33 -4.77
C ILE A 259 -17.33 -6.69 -4.51
N ASP A 260 -18.29 -7.45 -3.99
CA ASP A 260 -19.64 -6.95 -3.68
C ASP A 260 -19.60 -5.78 -2.67
N GLU A 261 -18.79 -5.93 -1.62
CA GLU A 261 -18.63 -4.91 -0.58
C GLU A 261 -18.06 -3.61 -1.14
N VAL A 262 -16.98 -3.69 -1.92
CA VAL A 262 -16.28 -2.51 -2.46
C VAL A 262 -17.10 -1.85 -3.57
N ALA A 263 -17.64 -2.64 -4.53
CA ALA A 263 -18.40 -2.12 -5.66
C ALA A 263 -19.66 -1.37 -5.18
N ARG A 264 -20.43 -1.95 -4.24
CA ARG A 264 -21.62 -1.27 -3.70
C ARG A 264 -21.31 0.01 -2.92
N ARG A 265 -20.12 0.14 -2.35
CA ARG A 265 -19.68 1.37 -1.69
C ARG A 265 -19.23 2.41 -2.70
N ALA A 266 -18.52 1.97 -3.76
CA ALA A 266 -18.08 2.84 -4.84
C ALA A 266 -19.27 3.40 -5.66
N ASP A 267 -20.31 2.60 -5.84
CA ASP A 267 -21.55 2.97 -6.56
C ASP A 267 -22.60 3.68 -5.69
N ALA A 268 -22.30 3.91 -4.40
CA ALA A 268 -23.28 4.55 -3.51
C ALA A 268 -23.55 5.98 -3.95
N ALA A 269 -24.83 6.36 -3.93
CA ALA A 269 -25.27 7.71 -4.22
C ALA A 269 -24.52 8.75 -3.35
N GLU A 270 -24.25 9.91 -3.92
CA GLU A 270 -23.59 10.99 -3.18
C GLU A 270 -24.44 11.37 -1.95
N MET A 271 -23.72 11.64 -0.86
CA MET A 271 -24.38 12.04 0.38
C MET A 271 -25.05 13.41 0.17
N PRO A 272 -26.32 13.59 0.59
CA PRO A 272 -26.97 14.88 0.49
C PRO A 272 -26.19 16.00 1.17
N SER A 273 -26.32 17.23 0.68
CA SER A 273 -25.71 18.40 1.31
C SER A 273 -26.27 18.64 2.72
N ALA A 274 -25.58 19.45 3.48
CA ALA A 274 -26.00 19.76 4.86
C ALA A 274 -27.33 20.51 4.95
N GLU A 275 -27.67 21.23 3.88
CA GLU A 275 -28.93 22.00 3.77
C GLU A 275 -30.10 21.16 3.25
N ALA A 276 -29.83 19.90 2.83
CA ALA A 276 -30.89 19.02 2.36
C ALA A 276 -31.94 18.74 3.46
N ASP A 277 -33.19 18.60 3.05
CA ASP A 277 -34.27 18.30 3.97
C ASP A 277 -34.22 16.87 4.51
N ASP A 278 -34.96 16.63 5.59
CA ASP A 278 -35.02 15.33 6.25
C ASP A 278 -35.56 14.22 5.35
N GLU A 279 -36.41 14.54 4.35
CA GLU A 279 -36.95 13.57 3.41
C GLU A 279 -35.88 13.07 2.45
N THR A 280 -35.08 13.98 1.91
CA THR A 280 -33.92 13.66 1.06
C THR A 280 -32.91 12.77 1.80
N PHE A 281 -32.61 13.10 3.08
CA PHE A 281 -31.76 12.24 3.92
C PHE A 281 -32.36 10.86 4.15
N ARG A 282 -33.67 10.76 4.45
CA ARG A 282 -34.32 9.46 4.66
C ARG A 282 -34.32 8.61 3.38
N ARG A 283 -34.57 9.21 2.21
CA ARG A 283 -34.47 8.51 0.92
C ARG A 283 -33.10 7.96 0.67
N TRP A 284 -32.08 8.80 0.87
CA TRP A 284 -30.67 8.39 0.74
C TRP A 284 -30.28 7.30 1.72
N LEU A 285 -30.71 7.37 2.99
CA LEU A 285 -30.51 6.33 3.99
C LEU A 285 -31.17 5.00 3.59
N SER A 286 -32.39 5.08 3.07
CA SER A 286 -33.14 3.90 2.60
C SER A 286 -32.42 3.24 1.43
N ALA A 287 -31.94 4.02 0.46
CA ALA A 287 -31.21 3.54 -0.70
C ALA A 287 -29.84 2.93 -0.33
N THR A 288 -29.14 3.53 0.64
CA THR A 288 -27.83 3.06 1.11
C THR A 288 -27.94 1.77 1.92
N GLY A 289 -29.02 1.60 2.69
CA GLY A 289 -29.27 0.48 3.59
C GLY A 289 -28.48 0.57 4.91
N ARG A 290 -29.08 0.04 5.99
CA ARG A 290 -28.58 0.18 7.37
C ARG A 290 -27.15 -0.32 7.59
N ILE A 291 -26.79 -1.46 6.97
CA ILE A 291 -25.48 -2.11 7.17
C ILE A 291 -24.35 -1.27 6.57
N ARG A 292 -24.60 -0.62 5.42
CA ARG A 292 -23.58 0.13 4.66
C ARG A 292 -23.49 1.59 5.04
N PHE A 293 -24.54 2.12 5.68
CA PHE A 293 -24.68 3.54 5.99
C PHE A 293 -23.42 4.15 6.60
N ALA A 294 -22.87 3.56 7.65
CA ALA A 294 -21.71 4.11 8.34
C ALA A 294 -20.45 4.18 7.43
N ALA A 295 -20.28 3.25 6.51
CA ALA A 295 -19.18 3.26 5.55
C ALA A 295 -19.39 4.35 4.49
N VAL A 296 -20.58 4.40 3.88
CA VAL A 296 -20.93 5.37 2.84
C VAL A 296 -20.90 6.81 3.38
N ALA A 297 -21.39 7.03 4.60
CA ALA A 297 -21.29 8.32 5.28
C ALA A 297 -19.84 8.75 5.50
N ARG A 298 -18.93 7.82 5.87
CA ARG A 298 -17.49 8.14 5.98
C ARG A 298 -16.88 8.52 4.63
N LEU A 299 -17.29 7.86 3.54
CA LEU A 299 -16.83 8.22 2.19
C LEU A 299 -17.31 9.62 1.81
N GLY A 300 -18.58 9.94 2.05
CA GLY A 300 -19.14 11.27 1.82
C GLY A 300 -18.43 12.35 2.63
N LEU A 301 -18.23 12.12 3.93
CA LEU A 301 -17.48 13.03 4.81
C LEU A 301 -16.03 13.23 4.33
N ALA A 302 -15.37 12.17 3.88
CA ALA A 302 -14.00 12.28 3.37
C ALA A 302 -13.93 13.14 2.12
N ARG A 303 -14.91 13.04 1.22
CA ARG A 303 -15.03 13.91 0.03
C ARG A 303 -15.30 15.37 0.41
N ALA A 304 -16.22 15.61 1.34
CA ALA A 304 -16.51 16.94 1.82
C ALA A 304 -15.27 17.60 2.42
N ARG A 305 -14.56 16.92 3.31
CA ARG A 305 -13.32 17.41 3.93
C ARG A 305 -12.21 17.69 2.91
N ALA A 306 -12.09 16.92 1.86
CA ALA A 306 -11.10 17.15 0.81
C ALA A 306 -11.39 18.44 0.03
N ARG A 307 -12.66 18.71 -0.26
CA ARG A 307 -13.11 19.97 -0.90
C ARG A 307 -12.96 21.18 0.02
N ASP A 308 -13.24 21.02 1.31
CA ASP A 308 -13.17 22.09 2.32
C ASP A 308 -11.73 22.49 2.69
N GLN A 309 -10.73 21.67 2.45
CA GLN A 309 -9.32 22.05 2.59
C GLN A 309 -8.94 23.21 1.65
N VAL A 310 -9.81 23.54 0.71
CA VAL A 310 -9.70 24.73 -0.16
C VAL A 310 -10.44 25.96 0.42
N GLY A 311 -11.19 25.81 1.51
CA GLY A 311 -11.85 26.90 2.27
C GLY A 311 -13.26 26.57 2.74
N HIS A 312 -13.44 26.36 3.99
CA HIS A 312 -14.57 26.54 4.91
C HIS A 312 -14.87 25.35 5.83
N ASP A 313 -14.80 25.65 7.11
CA ASP A 313 -14.92 24.73 8.27
C ASP A 313 -16.38 24.25 8.56
N ASP A 314 -17.34 24.63 7.73
CA ASP A 314 -18.78 24.51 8.05
C ASP A 314 -19.46 23.22 7.61
N THR A 315 -18.98 22.57 6.55
CA THR A 315 -19.66 21.39 5.95
C THR A 315 -19.60 20.16 6.86
N CYS A 316 -18.54 20.01 7.63
CA CYS A 316 -18.38 18.86 8.53
C CYS A 316 -19.35 18.91 9.72
N GLY A 317 -19.59 20.10 10.28
CA GLY A 317 -20.53 20.35 11.36
C GLY A 317 -21.97 20.08 10.92
N ALA A 318 -22.33 20.54 9.74
CA ALA A 318 -23.65 20.39 9.15
C ALA A 318 -23.99 18.92 8.82
N VAL A 319 -23.03 18.16 8.26
CA VAL A 319 -23.21 16.71 8.00
C VAL A 319 -23.36 15.90 9.29
N VAL A 320 -22.60 16.23 10.33
CA VAL A 320 -22.74 15.60 11.65
C VAL A 320 -24.08 15.98 12.29
N ALA A 321 -24.55 17.19 12.12
CA ALA A 321 -25.87 17.64 12.60
C ALA A 321 -27.00 16.94 11.86
N ALA A 322 -26.89 16.80 10.52
CA ALA A 322 -27.85 16.05 9.71
C ALA A 322 -27.87 14.57 10.08
N TRP A 323 -26.71 13.97 10.32
CA TRP A 323 -26.61 12.59 10.82
C TRP A 323 -27.22 12.41 12.20
N ARG A 324 -27.08 13.38 13.12
CA ARG A 324 -27.73 13.37 14.43
C ARG A 324 -29.24 13.49 14.32
N ARG A 325 -29.76 14.30 13.38
CA ARG A 325 -31.20 14.45 13.09
C ARG A 325 -31.79 13.21 12.44
N ALA A 326 -31.04 12.56 11.55
CA ALA A 326 -31.42 11.32 10.89
C ALA A 326 -31.36 10.07 11.81
N ARG A 327 -30.91 10.20 13.06
CA ARG A 327 -31.05 9.15 14.05
C ARG A 327 -32.55 8.87 14.21
N TRP A 328 -32.96 7.72 13.71
CA TRP A 328 -34.30 7.18 13.94
C TRP A 328 -34.63 7.28 15.44
N PRO A 329 -35.78 7.83 15.82
CA PRO A 329 -36.21 7.74 17.20
C PRO A 329 -36.34 6.25 17.58
N VAL A 330 -35.46 5.84 18.49
CA VAL A 330 -35.57 4.54 19.14
C VAL A 330 -36.83 4.66 20.03
N GLY A 331 -37.97 4.25 19.53
CA GLY A 331 -39.17 4.34 20.33
C GLY A 331 -40.53 4.23 19.64
N HIS A 332 -40.68 3.54 18.53
CA HIS A 332 -42.00 3.00 18.16
C HIS A 332 -41.85 1.49 17.91
N ARG A 333 -42.19 0.72 18.93
CA ARG A 333 -42.61 -0.67 18.75
C ARG A 333 -43.86 -0.63 17.87
N CYS A 334 -43.82 -1.32 16.73
CA CYS A 334 -45.06 -1.69 16.05
C CYS A 334 -45.79 -2.66 16.99
N GLU A 335 -46.94 -2.25 17.44
CA GLU A 335 -47.98 -3.16 17.89
C GLU A 335 -48.52 -3.95 16.70
#